data_0661da873be641d69050326b7632d5e4
#
_entry.id   0661da873be641d69050326b7632d5e4
#
_cell.length_a   1.000
_cell.length_b   1.000
_cell.length_c   1.000
_cell.angle_alpha   90.00
_cell.angle_beta   90.00
_cell.angle_gamma   90.00
#
_symmetry.space_group_name_H-M   'P 1'
#
loop_
_entity.id
_entity.type
_entity.pdbx_description
1 polymer ?
#
loop_
_entity_poly.entity_id
_entity_poly.type
_entity_poly.pdbx_seq_one_letter_code
_entity_poly.pdbx_strand_id
1 'polypeptide(L)'
;MVSNPPESRAVLATFITDKPVKKTAYQVKGVFMRHYPDLDIIPMLNGKYRDRYLYPRVQVKVLNEQIYIIGVGDGSDCVLQLIDKISTLDFGNITFEVNDKNIIDMMDQFQQTDQLIRYRFVTPWVALNQTTGRKYRALNNSGQANFLNKLLGQNIVFIAKELGVGLEDEVFTKVNLNSLFPKRVDENNWGSFSGEFSTNFNLPNYIGLGNGITRGYGAIYNLVNSQDFHFEKSASTGNPNNKDAESHKMSVESTLNGINVNNTPKSRRKSLKQNRHRGKKLLSEDFDIEENVPEANRRRKFGGKGDNTKLEDRPENEEPNFNTAAHHKKQHEI
;
A
#
# COMPACT_ATOMS: atom_id res chain seq x y z
N MET A 1 -3.89 -34.68 -3.92
CA MET A 1 -4.41 -33.56 -3.13
C MET A 1 -3.35 -32.46 -3.20
N VAL A 2 -3.57 -31.41 -3.95
CA VAL A 2 -2.68 -30.25 -3.95
C VAL A 2 -2.95 -29.53 -2.63
N SER A 3 -2.04 -29.63 -1.68
CA SER A 3 -2.11 -28.86 -0.44
C SER A 3 -2.05 -27.40 -0.83
N ASN A 4 -3.10 -26.62 -0.54
CA ASN A 4 -3.02 -25.17 -0.67
C ASN A 4 -1.79 -24.68 0.08
N PRO A 5 -0.96 -23.82 -0.53
CA PRO A 5 0.18 -23.26 0.17
C PRO A 5 -0.30 -22.58 1.45
N PRO A 6 0.45 -22.67 2.56
CA PRO A 6 0.04 -22.05 3.80
C PRO A 6 -0.16 -20.55 3.57
N GLU A 7 -1.30 -20.03 4.01
CA GLU A 7 -1.67 -18.61 3.81
C GLU A 7 -0.63 -17.63 4.39
N SER A 8 0.18 -18.09 5.33
CA SER A 8 1.28 -17.35 5.97
C SER A 8 2.60 -17.36 5.18
N ARG A 9 2.67 -18.05 4.03
CA ARG A 9 3.88 -18.12 3.21
C ARG A 9 4.07 -16.83 2.41
N ALA A 10 5.32 -16.36 2.33
CA ALA A 10 5.73 -15.29 1.42
C ALA A 10 7.02 -15.68 0.68
N VAL A 11 7.11 -15.34 -0.60
CA VAL A 11 8.30 -15.52 -1.42
C VAL A 11 8.81 -14.16 -1.85
N LEU A 12 10.08 -13.88 -1.59
CA LEU A 12 10.77 -12.71 -2.07
C LEU A 12 11.77 -13.11 -3.13
N ALA A 13 11.65 -12.55 -4.32
CA ALA A 13 12.59 -12.71 -5.41
C ALA A 13 13.26 -11.38 -5.74
N THR A 14 14.58 -11.40 -5.91
CA THR A 14 15.39 -10.26 -6.34
C THR A 14 16.09 -10.60 -7.62
N PHE A 15 16.04 -9.69 -8.60
CA PHE A 15 16.76 -9.83 -9.87
C PHE A 15 17.97 -8.91 -9.87
N ILE A 16 19.12 -9.50 -10.15
CA ILE A 16 20.40 -8.79 -10.39
C ILE A 16 20.57 -8.70 -11.90
N THR A 17 20.58 -7.50 -12.43
CA THR A 17 20.65 -7.22 -13.87
C THR A 17 22.02 -6.72 -14.26
N ASP A 18 22.36 -6.84 -15.55
CA ASP A 18 23.62 -6.37 -16.16
C ASP A 18 23.88 -4.87 -15.98
N LYS A 19 22.83 -4.10 -15.76
CA LYS A 19 22.86 -2.64 -15.53
C LYS A 19 21.78 -2.19 -14.57
N PRO A 20 21.93 -1.00 -13.95
CA PRO A 20 20.97 -0.46 -12.98
C PRO A 20 19.58 -0.26 -13.57
N VAL A 21 18.53 -0.72 -12.88
CA VAL A 21 17.15 -0.63 -13.36
C VAL A 21 16.54 0.71 -12.95
N LYS A 22 16.57 1.69 -13.86
CA LYS A 22 15.93 3.02 -13.67
C LYS A 22 14.52 3.02 -14.26
N LYS A 23 13.71 2.04 -13.87
CA LYS A 23 12.32 1.87 -14.33
C LYS A 23 11.39 1.85 -13.12
N THR A 24 10.11 2.15 -13.34
CA THR A 24 9.10 2.06 -12.30
C THR A 24 8.59 0.63 -12.15
N ALA A 25 8.05 0.30 -10.96
CA ALA A 25 7.40 -1.00 -10.74
C ALA A 25 6.27 -1.26 -11.75
N TYR A 26 5.58 -0.21 -12.19
CA TYR A 26 4.53 -0.32 -13.22
C TYR A 26 5.09 -0.76 -14.58
N GLN A 27 6.22 -0.18 -15.00
CA GLN A 27 6.89 -0.56 -16.25
C GLN A 27 7.39 -2.00 -16.20
N VAL A 28 7.98 -2.43 -15.07
CA VAL A 28 8.41 -3.82 -14.87
C VAL A 28 7.24 -4.79 -14.97
N LYS A 29 6.11 -4.50 -14.32
CA LYS A 29 4.87 -5.30 -14.48
C LYS A 29 4.43 -5.37 -15.94
N GLY A 30 4.52 -4.26 -16.67
CA GLY A 30 4.20 -4.21 -18.09
C GLY A 30 5.05 -5.16 -18.95
N VAL A 31 6.34 -5.31 -18.60
CA VAL A 31 7.23 -6.29 -19.26
C VAL A 31 6.73 -7.71 -18.98
N PHE A 32 6.46 -8.08 -17.73
CA PHE A 32 5.97 -9.42 -17.39
C PHE A 32 4.67 -9.76 -18.12
N MET A 33 3.72 -8.82 -18.15
CA MET A 33 2.43 -9.02 -18.82
C MET A 33 2.55 -9.20 -20.35
N ARG A 34 3.56 -8.60 -20.97
CA ARG A 34 3.79 -8.74 -22.41
C ARG A 34 4.52 -10.02 -22.78
N HIS A 35 5.55 -10.37 -21.99
CA HIS A 35 6.44 -11.48 -22.34
C HIS A 35 5.93 -12.83 -21.84
N TYR A 36 5.09 -12.85 -20.80
CA TYR A 36 4.62 -14.07 -20.17
C TYR A 36 3.08 -14.07 -19.98
N PRO A 37 2.29 -13.81 -21.04
CA PRO A 37 0.83 -13.57 -20.93
C PRO A 37 0.06 -14.76 -20.36
N ASP A 38 0.57 -15.97 -20.50
CA ASP A 38 -0.10 -17.22 -20.13
C ASP A 38 0.22 -17.71 -18.70
N LEU A 39 1.07 -16.96 -17.95
CA LEU A 39 1.40 -17.35 -16.58
C LEU A 39 0.31 -16.97 -15.59
N ASP A 40 0.11 -17.79 -14.57
CA ASP A 40 -0.88 -17.59 -13.50
C ASP A 40 -0.65 -16.31 -12.69
N ILE A 41 0.54 -15.75 -12.71
CA ILE A 41 0.87 -14.48 -12.10
C ILE A 41 0.16 -13.28 -12.78
N ILE A 42 -0.11 -13.38 -14.08
CA ILE A 42 -0.61 -12.25 -14.87
C ILE A 42 -1.97 -11.74 -14.42
N PRO A 43 -2.98 -12.57 -14.10
CA PRO A 43 -4.24 -12.10 -13.54
C PRO A 43 -4.08 -11.33 -12.21
N MET A 44 -3.03 -11.62 -11.43
CA MET A 44 -2.70 -10.91 -10.19
C MET A 44 -2.04 -9.55 -10.47
N LEU A 45 -1.25 -9.43 -11.56
CA LEU A 45 -0.56 -8.20 -11.94
C LEU A 45 -1.44 -7.21 -12.71
N ASN A 46 -2.31 -7.70 -13.61
CA ASN A 46 -3.15 -6.88 -14.48
C ASN A 46 -4.47 -6.42 -13.85
N GLY A 47 -4.72 -6.84 -12.60
CA GLY A 47 -5.91 -6.48 -11.84
C GLY A 47 -7.17 -7.31 -12.16
N LYS A 48 -7.06 -8.40 -12.95
CA LYS A 48 -8.19 -9.30 -13.23
C LYS A 48 -8.74 -9.93 -11.95
N TYR A 49 -7.86 -10.22 -10.97
CA TYR A 49 -8.22 -10.80 -9.67
C TYR A 49 -8.45 -9.75 -8.57
N ARG A 50 -8.65 -8.47 -8.91
CA ARG A 50 -8.92 -7.41 -7.93
C ARG A 50 -10.17 -7.68 -7.09
N ASP A 51 -11.20 -8.28 -7.68
CA ASP A 51 -12.43 -8.64 -6.95
C ASP A 51 -12.24 -9.89 -6.07
N ARG A 52 -11.26 -10.74 -6.41
CA ARG A 52 -10.91 -11.94 -5.64
C ARG A 52 -9.99 -11.59 -4.47
N TYR A 53 -8.97 -10.76 -4.72
CA TYR A 53 -7.97 -10.37 -3.74
C TYR A 53 -7.98 -8.86 -3.55
N LEU A 54 -8.47 -8.40 -2.42
CA LEU A 54 -8.44 -6.98 -2.07
C LEU A 54 -7.02 -6.53 -1.70
N TYR A 55 -6.23 -7.42 -1.10
CA TYR A 55 -4.81 -7.21 -0.90
C TYR A 55 -3.99 -7.88 -2.02
N PRO A 56 -3.09 -7.16 -2.71
CA PRO A 56 -2.33 -7.71 -3.83
C PRO A 56 -1.46 -8.90 -3.41
N ARG A 57 -1.71 -10.08 -4.01
CA ARG A 57 -0.94 -11.30 -3.74
C ARG A 57 0.45 -11.27 -4.38
N VAL A 58 0.64 -10.47 -5.42
CA VAL A 58 1.93 -10.25 -6.06
C VAL A 58 2.22 -8.75 -6.11
N GLN A 59 3.39 -8.38 -5.65
CA GLN A 59 3.84 -7.00 -5.59
C GLN A 59 5.21 -6.87 -6.24
N VAL A 60 5.37 -5.86 -7.09
CA VAL A 60 6.64 -5.54 -7.74
C VAL A 60 7.16 -4.24 -7.15
N LYS A 61 8.42 -4.20 -6.80
CA LYS A 61 9.14 -3.03 -6.30
C LYS A 61 10.41 -2.82 -7.12
N VAL A 62 10.83 -1.58 -7.27
CA VAL A 62 12.16 -1.23 -7.75
C VAL A 62 12.81 -0.40 -6.66
N LEU A 63 13.84 -0.94 -6.04
CA LEU A 63 14.53 -0.35 -4.89
C LEU A 63 16.03 -0.42 -5.15
N ASN A 64 16.73 0.69 -4.96
CA ASN A 64 18.19 0.76 -5.21
C ASN A 64 18.56 0.20 -6.59
N GLU A 65 17.76 0.55 -7.63
CA GLU A 65 17.99 0.15 -9.02
C GLU A 65 17.93 -1.39 -9.26
N GLN A 66 17.33 -2.15 -8.32
CA GLN A 66 17.07 -3.58 -8.41
C GLN A 66 15.58 -3.89 -8.38
N ILE A 67 15.18 -4.99 -9.00
CA ILE A 67 13.80 -5.45 -9.05
C ILE A 67 13.56 -6.48 -7.95
N TYR A 68 12.51 -6.23 -7.17
CA TYR A 68 12.00 -7.12 -6.14
C TYR A 68 10.58 -7.53 -6.49
N ILE A 69 10.28 -8.83 -6.39
CA ILE A 69 8.94 -9.37 -6.55
C ILE A 69 8.59 -10.13 -5.28
N ILE A 70 7.45 -9.78 -4.68
CA ILE A 70 6.97 -10.42 -3.48
C ILE A 70 5.68 -11.16 -3.82
N GLY A 71 5.64 -12.47 -3.58
CA GLY A 71 4.45 -13.29 -3.61
C GLY A 71 3.97 -13.56 -2.19
N VAL A 72 2.66 -13.53 -1.96
CA VAL A 72 2.05 -13.77 -0.64
C VAL A 72 0.91 -14.77 -0.78
N GLY A 73 0.89 -15.80 0.04
CA GLY A 73 -0.07 -16.89 -0.04
C GLY A 73 -0.12 -17.49 -1.45
N ASP A 74 -1.28 -17.47 -2.10
CA ASP A 74 -1.45 -17.95 -3.49
C ASP A 74 -0.50 -17.29 -4.51
N GLY A 75 0.03 -16.10 -4.22
CA GLY A 75 0.97 -15.40 -5.08
C GLY A 75 2.40 -15.97 -5.01
N SER A 76 2.74 -16.74 -3.98
CA SER A 76 4.09 -17.28 -3.78
C SER A 76 4.51 -18.23 -4.89
N ASP A 77 3.68 -19.21 -5.22
CA ASP A 77 3.97 -20.18 -6.29
C ASP A 77 3.99 -19.51 -7.67
N CYS A 78 3.12 -18.52 -7.90
CA CYS A 78 3.12 -17.75 -9.14
C CYS A 78 4.43 -16.97 -9.34
N VAL A 79 5.02 -16.44 -8.25
CA VAL A 79 6.32 -15.75 -8.31
C VAL A 79 7.43 -16.76 -8.66
N LEU A 80 7.45 -17.94 -8.04
CA LEU A 80 8.44 -18.98 -8.35
C LEU A 80 8.38 -19.39 -9.82
N GLN A 81 7.18 -19.64 -10.36
CA GLN A 81 6.99 -19.98 -11.77
C GLN A 81 7.49 -18.88 -12.73
N LEU A 82 7.31 -17.61 -12.39
CA LEU A 82 7.80 -16.49 -13.18
C LEU A 82 9.32 -16.43 -13.17
N ILE A 83 9.95 -16.61 -12.01
CA ILE A 83 11.40 -16.51 -11.82
C ILE A 83 12.13 -17.51 -12.70
N ASP A 84 11.65 -18.73 -12.81
CA ASP A 84 12.28 -19.78 -13.61
C ASP A 84 12.36 -19.42 -15.09
N LYS A 85 11.42 -18.61 -15.58
CA LYS A 85 11.30 -18.26 -17.01
C LYS A 85 12.02 -16.96 -17.40
N ILE A 86 12.31 -16.08 -16.44
CA ILE A 86 12.93 -14.79 -16.75
C ILE A 86 14.43 -14.95 -16.95
N SER A 87 14.92 -14.60 -18.14
CA SER A 87 16.35 -14.43 -18.45
C SER A 87 16.67 -13.00 -18.90
N THR A 88 15.69 -12.33 -19.48
CA THR A 88 15.82 -10.96 -19.99
C THR A 88 14.59 -10.14 -19.68
N LEU A 89 14.74 -8.82 -19.62
CA LEU A 89 13.67 -7.86 -19.42
C LEU A 89 13.72 -6.79 -20.51
N ASP A 90 12.88 -6.94 -21.53
CA ASP A 90 12.80 -6.01 -22.65
C ASP A 90 11.73 -4.93 -22.43
N PHE A 91 12.16 -3.69 -22.31
CA PHE A 91 11.30 -2.50 -22.18
C PHE A 91 11.04 -1.82 -23.54
N GLY A 92 11.50 -2.39 -24.64
CA GLY A 92 11.40 -1.85 -25.99
C GLY A 92 12.55 -0.93 -26.37
N ASN A 93 12.88 0.04 -25.54
CA ASN A 93 14.01 0.95 -25.73
C ASN A 93 15.31 0.49 -25.07
N ILE A 94 15.23 -0.46 -24.16
CA ILE A 94 16.37 -1.03 -23.44
C ILE A 94 16.02 -2.44 -22.98
N THR A 95 16.96 -3.36 -23.12
CA THR A 95 16.87 -4.74 -22.61
C THR A 95 17.87 -4.91 -21.49
N PHE A 96 17.47 -5.54 -20.40
CA PHE A 96 18.31 -5.93 -19.28
C PHE A 96 18.49 -7.45 -19.33
N GLU A 97 19.71 -7.90 -19.14
CA GLU A 97 20.01 -9.32 -18.91
C GLU A 97 19.94 -9.59 -17.41
N VAL A 98 19.31 -10.69 -17.03
CA VAL A 98 19.23 -11.12 -15.62
C VAL A 98 20.42 -12.04 -15.35
N ASN A 99 21.42 -11.52 -14.66
CA ASN A 99 22.66 -12.23 -14.38
C ASN A 99 22.50 -13.20 -13.21
N ASP A 100 21.67 -12.84 -12.22
CA ASP A 100 21.45 -13.66 -11.04
C ASP A 100 20.04 -13.43 -10.46
N LYS A 101 19.56 -14.43 -9.72
CA LYS A 101 18.25 -14.44 -9.07
C LYS A 101 18.38 -14.94 -7.64
N ASN A 102 18.07 -14.10 -6.68
CA ASN A 102 18.02 -14.49 -5.28
C ASN A 102 16.57 -14.73 -4.86
N ILE A 103 16.29 -15.90 -4.28
CA ILE A 103 14.97 -16.31 -3.83
C ILE A 103 15.03 -16.60 -2.34
N ILE A 104 14.15 -15.96 -1.58
CA ILE A 104 13.94 -16.21 -0.16
C ILE A 104 12.50 -16.70 0.02
N ASP A 105 12.35 -17.95 0.42
CA ASP A 105 11.06 -18.55 0.76
C ASP A 105 10.86 -18.46 2.28
N MET A 106 9.86 -17.74 2.70
CA MET A 106 9.59 -17.41 4.09
C MET A 106 8.28 -18.06 4.52
N MET A 107 8.37 -19.00 5.42
CA MET A 107 7.22 -19.57 6.14
C MET A 107 6.89 -18.73 7.36
N ASP A 108 5.72 -18.98 7.94
CA ASP A 108 5.29 -18.40 9.22
C ASP A 108 5.34 -16.88 9.29
N GLN A 109 5.05 -16.22 8.16
CA GLN A 109 4.84 -14.79 8.11
C GLN A 109 3.40 -14.43 8.52
N PHE A 110 3.15 -13.15 8.74
CA PHE A 110 1.82 -12.64 9.09
C PHE A 110 1.26 -13.17 10.42
N GLN A 111 2.13 -13.42 11.39
CA GLN A 111 1.75 -13.92 12.72
C GLN A 111 1.88 -12.83 13.79
N GLN A 112 1.02 -12.90 14.80
CA GLN A 112 1.21 -12.13 16.02
C GLN A 112 2.39 -12.68 16.82
N THR A 113 3.12 -11.77 17.48
CA THR A 113 4.29 -12.08 18.32
C THR A 113 4.15 -11.42 19.68
N ASP A 114 4.85 -11.96 20.65
CA ASP A 114 4.94 -11.38 22.00
C ASP A 114 5.92 -10.20 22.07
N GLN A 115 6.60 -9.90 20.98
CA GLN A 115 7.59 -8.84 20.89
C GLN A 115 7.16 -7.77 19.90
N LEU A 116 7.61 -6.53 20.13
CA LEU A 116 7.46 -5.46 19.19
C LEU A 116 8.59 -5.50 18.16
N ILE A 117 8.22 -5.82 16.91
CA ILE A 117 9.11 -5.84 15.77
C ILE A 117 9.15 -4.43 15.17
N ARG A 118 10.35 -3.93 14.89
CA ARG A 118 10.57 -2.60 14.31
C ARG A 118 10.78 -2.68 12.82
N TYR A 119 10.06 -1.83 12.09
CA TYR A 119 10.13 -1.73 10.63
C TYR A 119 10.42 -0.30 10.19
N ARG A 120 11.06 -0.15 9.03
CA ARG A 120 11.22 1.13 8.32
C ARG A 120 10.48 1.09 7.01
N PHE A 121 9.81 2.19 6.67
CA PHE A 121 9.29 2.39 5.32
C PHE A 121 10.43 2.73 4.35
N VAL A 122 10.76 1.80 3.45
CA VAL A 122 11.82 1.99 2.43
C VAL A 122 11.28 2.69 1.18
N THR A 123 9.95 2.71 1.01
CA THR A 123 9.25 3.60 0.08
C THR A 123 8.18 4.39 0.83
N PRO A 124 7.73 5.55 0.33
CA PRO A 124 6.74 6.35 1.04
C PRO A 124 5.48 5.55 1.39
N TRP A 125 5.05 5.62 2.64
CA TRP A 125 3.80 5.04 3.09
C TRP A 125 2.64 5.96 2.75
N VAL A 126 1.81 5.57 1.79
CA VAL A 126 0.63 6.32 1.39
C VAL A 126 -0.52 5.98 2.34
N ALA A 127 -0.60 6.69 3.46
CA ALA A 127 -1.60 6.47 4.49
C ALA A 127 -2.94 7.14 4.16
N LEU A 128 -2.88 8.32 3.51
CA LEU A 128 -4.05 9.18 3.36
C LEU A 128 -4.56 9.17 1.92
N ASN A 129 -5.82 8.78 1.74
CA ASN A 129 -6.63 9.01 0.55
C ASN A 129 -7.46 10.32 0.70
N GLN A 130 -8.37 10.61 -0.22
CA GLN A 130 -9.19 11.81 -0.16
C GLN A 130 -10.04 11.90 1.12
N THR A 131 -10.63 10.79 1.55
CA THR A 131 -11.51 10.73 2.72
C THR A 131 -10.74 10.84 4.02
N THR A 132 -9.71 10.00 4.19
CA THR A 132 -8.87 10.00 5.39
C THR A 132 -8.04 11.28 5.50
N GLY A 133 -7.62 11.87 4.37
CA GLY A 133 -6.91 13.13 4.33
C GLY A 133 -7.73 14.34 4.81
N ARG A 134 -9.06 14.35 4.58
CA ARG A 134 -9.94 15.39 5.13
C ARG A 134 -10.03 15.29 6.65
N LYS A 135 -10.23 14.07 7.17
CA LYS A 135 -10.27 13.81 8.63
C LYS A 135 -8.96 14.18 9.29
N TYR A 136 -7.84 13.77 8.70
CA TYR A 136 -6.49 14.04 9.20
C TYR A 136 -6.20 15.55 9.39
N ARG A 137 -6.54 16.37 8.39
CA ARG A 137 -6.31 17.82 8.45
C ARG A 137 -7.12 18.55 9.52
N ALA A 138 -8.23 17.95 9.97
CA ALA A 138 -9.07 18.53 11.02
C ALA A 138 -8.54 18.22 12.44
N LEU A 139 -7.51 17.41 12.60
CA LEU A 139 -6.95 17.00 13.88
C LEU A 139 -5.74 17.87 14.26
N ASN A 140 -5.52 18.03 15.56
CA ASN A 140 -4.27 18.56 16.10
C ASN A 140 -3.12 17.53 15.99
N ASN A 141 -1.89 17.92 16.28
CA ASN A 141 -0.71 17.07 16.12
C ASN A 141 -0.82 15.72 16.87
N SER A 142 -1.29 15.73 18.11
CA SER A 142 -1.48 14.50 18.89
C SER A 142 -2.56 13.61 18.25
N GLY A 143 -3.68 14.19 17.84
CA GLY A 143 -4.74 13.49 17.12
C GLY A 143 -4.27 12.93 15.79
N GLN A 144 -3.40 13.65 15.07
CA GLN A 144 -2.81 13.21 13.81
C GLN A 144 -1.92 11.98 13.99
N ALA A 145 -1.05 11.98 15.02
CA ALA A 145 -0.20 10.83 15.32
C ALA A 145 -1.03 9.58 15.70
N ASN A 146 -2.03 9.75 16.56
CA ASN A 146 -2.94 8.66 16.94
C ASN A 146 -3.76 8.15 15.75
N PHE A 147 -4.19 9.03 14.85
CA PHE A 147 -4.91 8.67 13.65
C PHE A 147 -4.05 7.82 12.70
N LEU A 148 -2.78 8.18 12.52
CA LEU A 148 -1.85 7.40 11.69
C LEU A 148 -1.53 6.04 12.32
N ASN A 149 -1.36 5.97 13.65
CA ASN A 149 -1.25 4.70 14.35
C ASN A 149 -2.45 3.78 14.06
N LYS A 150 -3.66 4.33 14.24
CA LYS A 150 -4.90 3.60 13.98
C LYS A 150 -4.97 3.10 12.53
N LEU A 151 -4.62 3.95 11.55
CA LEU A 151 -4.61 3.55 10.14
C LEU A 151 -3.61 2.42 9.88
N LEU A 152 -2.44 2.49 10.48
CA LEU A 152 -1.43 1.44 10.32
C LEU A 152 -1.92 0.11 10.89
N GLY A 153 -2.44 0.10 12.11
CA GLY A 153 -2.99 -1.10 12.72
C GLY A 153 -4.16 -1.68 11.92
N GLN A 154 -5.04 -0.82 11.40
CA GLN A 154 -6.14 -1.24 10.52
C GLN A 154 -5.63 -1.88 9.22
N ASN A 155 -4.55 -1.34 8.62
CA ASN A 155 -3.91 -1.94 7.44
C ASN A 155 -3.37 -3.35 7.76
N ILE A 156 -2.70 -3.54 8.89
CA ILE A 156 -2.15 -4.84 9.29
C ILE A 156 -3.28 -5.85 9.53
N VAL A 157 -4.29 -5.47 10.32
CA VAL A 157 -5.46 -6.34 10.56
C VAL A 157 -6.18 -6.69 9.27
N PHE A 158 -6.31 -5.73 8.34
CA PHE A 158 -6.90 -5.98 7.02
C PHE A 158 -6.09 -7.04 6.24
N ILE A 159 -4.78 -6.91 6.20
CA ILE A 159 -3.90 -7.87 5.50
C ILE A 159 -4.05 -9.26 6.10
N ALA A 160 -3.99 -9.38 7.43
CA ALA A 160 -4.15 -10.67 8.10
C ALA A 160 -5.50 -11.34 7.77
N LYS A 161 -6.60 -10.56 7.80
CA LYS A 161 -7.93 -11.06 7.44
C LYS A 161 -8.05 -11.49 5.97
N GLU A 162 -7.45 -10.73 5.05
CA GLU A 162 -7.43 -11.07 3.62
C GLU A 162 -6.59 -12.31 3.31
N LEU A 163 -5.59 -12.59 4.15
CA LEU A 163 -4.74 -13.78 4.08
C LEU A 163 -5.32 -14.96 4.88
N GLY A 164 -6.47 -14.81 5.53
CA GLY A 164 -7.05 -15.88 6.34
C GLY A 164 -6.26 -16.20 7.61
N VAL A 165 -5.32 -15.33 8.01
CA VAL A 165 -4.50 -15.52 9.21
C VAL A 165 -5.31 -15.24 10.46
N GLY A 166 -5.28 -16.16 11.41
CA GLY A 166 -5.89 -15.99 12.73
C GLY A 166 -5.23 -14.82 13.48
N LEU A 167 -6.05 -13.96 14.05
CA LEU A 167 -5.59 -12.89 14.92
C LEU A 167 -6.15 -13.11 16.32
N GLU A 168 -5.31 -12.85 17.31
CA GLU A 168 -5.72 -12.72 18.69
C GLU A 168 -6.45 -11.38 18.93
N ASP A 169 -6.58 -10.94 20.17
CA ASP A 169 -7.44 -9.82 20.56
C ASP A 169 -7.04 -8.48 19.93
N GLU A 170 -5.75 -8.11 19.95
CA GLU A 170 -5.28 -6.79 19.52
C GLU A 170 -3.96 -6.83 18.75
N VAL A 171 -3.90 -6.04 17.68
CA VAL A 171 -2.67 -5.69 16.98
C VAL A 171 -2.19 -4.33 17.46
N PHE A 172 -1.00 -4.29 18.04
CA PHE A 172 -0.39 -3.08 18.56
C PHE A 172 0.49 -2.42 17.52
N THR A 173 0.40 -1.09 17.42
CA THR A 173 1.21 -0.30 16.51
C THR A 173 1.70 0.99 17.18
N LYS A 174 2.92 1.38 16.84
CA LYS A 174 3.51 2.67 17.20
C LYS A 174 4.25 3.21 16.00
N VAL A 175 3.79 4.33 15.43
CA VAL A 175 4.50 5.01 14.34
C VAL A 175 5.53 5.99 14.90
N ASN A 176 6.68 6.06 14.24
CA ASN A 176 7.74 7.05 14.47
C ASN A 176 8.08 7.68 13.11
N LEU A 177 7.36 8.73 12.76
CA LEU A 177 7.44 9.35 11.45
C LEU A 177 8.37 10.57 11.47
N ASN A 178 9.07 10.79 10.36
CA ASN A 178 9.97 11.94 10.22
C ASN A 178 9.22 13.28 10.25
N SER A 179 7.93 13.28 9.88
CA SER A 179 7.08 14.47 9.88
C SER A 179 5.61 14.07 9.88
N LEU A 180 4.77 14.85 10.54
CA LEU A 180 3.31 14.77 10.44
C LEU A 180 2.75 15.53 9.24
N PHE A 181 3.59 16.26 8.49
CA PHE A 181 3.16 16.91 7.25
C PHE A 181 3.25 15.92 6.08
N PRO A 182 2.10 15.49 5.49
CA PRO A 182 2.11 14.51 4.43
C PRO A 182 2.72 15.10 3.15
N LYS A 183 3.61 14.35 2.52
CA LYS A 183 4.08 14.63 1.17
C LYS A 183 3.04 14.11 0.17
N ARG A 184 2.70 14.92 -0.81
CA ARG A 184 1.80 14.51 -1.90
C ARG A 184 2.52 13.53 -2.82
N VAL A 185 1.82 12.47 -3.21
CA VAL A 185 2.29 11.49 -4.19
C VAL A 185 1.23 11.31 -5.26
N ASP A 186 1.66 11.09 -6.48
CA ASP A 186 0.84 10.91 -7.67
C ASP A 186 -0.17 12.04 -7.99
N GLU A 187 -0.85 11.89 -9.12
CA GLU A 187 -1.93 12.78 -9.58
C GLU A 187 -3.14 12.81 -8.64
N ASN A 188 -3.31 11.78 -7.80
CA ASN A 188 -4.42 11.67 -6.87
C ASN A 188 -4.26 12.54 -5.61
N ASN A 189 -3.14 13.25 -5.46
CA ASN A 189 -2.84 14.07 -4.29
C ASN A 189 -2.94 13.32 -2.96
N TRP A 190 -2.59 12.03 -2.94
CA TRP A 190 -2.55 11.23 -1.73
C TRP A 190 -1.44 11.69 -0.79
N GLY A 191 -1.70 11.59 0.51
CA GLY A 191 -0.72 11.95 1.53
C GLY A 191 0.15 10.76 1.92
N SER A 192 1.46 10.93 1.83
CA SER A 192 2.43 9.93 2.20
C SER A 192 3.37 10.40 3.31
N PHE A 193 3.92 9.41 4.01
CA PHE A 193 4.84 9.60 5.12
C PHE A 193 6.07 8.71 4.95
N SER A 194 7.15 9.09 5.64
CA SER A 194 8.38 8.30 5.76
C SER A 194 8.76 8.22 7.23
N GLY A 195 9.40 7.13 7.62
CA GLY A 195 9.80 6.89 9.00
C GLY A 195 9.79 5.41 9.33
N GLU A 196 9.57 5.12 10.59
CA GLU A 196 9.59 3.78 11.16
C GLU A 196 8.30 3.51 11.93
N PHE A 197 8.08 2.25 12.25
CA PHE A 197 7.02 1.84 13.15
C PHE A 197 7.39 0.56 13.86
N SER A 198 6.71 0.30 14.98
CA SER A 198 6.78 -0.97 15.68
C SER A 198 5.40 -1.62 15.73
N THR A 199 5.36 -2.94 15.68
CA THR A 199 4.12 -3.72 15.79
C THR A 199 4.41 -5.11 16.38
N ASN A 200 3.43 -5.71 17.04
CA ASN A 200 3.48 -7.10 17.49
C ASN A 200 3.03 -8.09 16.38
N PHE A 201 3.31 -7.73 15.13
CA PHE A 201 2.89 -8.55 13.99
C PHE A 201 4.05 -8.74 13.01
N ASN A 202 4.42 -10.00 12.76
CA ASN A 202 5.51 -10.34 11.85
C ASN A 202 5.09 -10.12 10.39
N LEU A 203 5.83 -9.30 9.66
CA LEU A 203 5.57 -8.94 8.27
C LEU A 203 6.82 -9.23 7.42
N PRO A 204 6.68 -9.82 6.24
CA PRO A 204 7.82 -10.04 5.36
C PRO A 204 8.42 -8.74 4.84
N ASN A 205 9.73 -8.75 4.59
CA ASN A 205 10.42 -7.62 4.01
C ASN A 205 9.85 -7.25 2.64
N TYR A 206 9.84 -5.95 2.35
CA TYR A 206 9.40 -5.32 1.11
C TYR A 206 7.91 -5.45 0.79
N ILE A 207 7.10 -6.06 1.69
CA ILE A 207 5.66 -6.02 1.54
C ILE A 207 5.14 -4.59 1.62
N GLY A 208 4.05 -4.29 0.92
CA GLY A 208 3.47 -2.95 0.90
C GLY A 208 2.36 -2.78 1.94
N LEU A 209 2.36 -1.65 2.62
CA LEU A 209 1.29 -1.19 3.52
C LEU A 209 0.64 0.09 2.98
N GLY A 210 -0.65 0.27 3.23
CA GLY A 210 -1.38 1.46 2.83
C GLY A 210 -1.90 1.43 1.39
N ASN A 211 -1.99 2.59 0.77
CA ASN A 211 -2.50 2.74 -0.60
C ASN A 211 -1.37 2.71 -1.64
N GLY A 212 -1.68 2.36 -2.88
CA GLY A 212 -0.73 2.38 -3.99
C GLY A 212 0.35 1.29 -3.96
N ILE A 213 0.09 0.18 -3.27
CA ILE A 213 1.02 -0.96 -3.12
C ILE A 213 1.50 -1.47 -4.48
N THR A 214 0.61 -1.59 -5.45
CA THR A 214 0.94 -2.10 -6.80
C THR A 214 1.75 -1.11 -7.64
N ARG A 215 1.86 0.15 -7.19
CA ARG A 215 2.75 1.18 -7.76
C ARG A 215 4.12 1.21 -7.08
N GLY A 216 4.34 0.38 -6.04
CA GLY A 216 5.60 0.29 -5.33
C GLY A 216 5.62 1.00 -3.98
N TYR A 217 4.55 1.68 -3.58
CA TYR A 217 4.49 2.41 -2.30
C TYR A 217 4.35 1.49 -1.08
N GLY A 218 4.68 2.04 0.08
CA GLY A 218 4.51 1.44 1.39
C GLY A 218 5.39 0.23 1.68
N ALA A 219 6.45 0.00 0.90
CA ALA A 219 7.36 -1.10 1.15
C ALA A 219 8.07 -0.92 2.48
N ILE A 220 8.16 -2.01 3.26
CA ILE A 220 8.76 -2.02 4.60
C ILE A 220 9.99 -2.91 4.64
N TYR A 221 10.85 -2.67 5.63
CA TYR A 221 12.02 -3.49 5.92
C TYR A 221 12.16 -3.67 7.42
N ASN A 222 12.35 -4.91 7.86
CA ASN A 222 12.54 -5.26 9.26
C ASN A 222 13.90 -4.75 9.73
N LEU A 223 13.90 -3.97 10.81
CA LEU A 223 15.10 -3.52 11.49
C LEU A 223 15.37 -4.51 12.63
N VAL A 224 16.27 -5.45 12.38
CA VAL A 224 16.70 -6.41 13.40
C VAL A 224 17.31 -5.62 14.57
N ASN A 225 16.58 -5.52 15.67
CA ASN A 225 17.12 -5.06 16.94
C ASN A 225 17.35 -6.27 17.82
N SER A 226 18.59 -6.45 18.25
CA SER A 226 19.00 -7.45 19.24
C SER A 226 18.52 -7.13 20.67
N GLN A 227 17.63 -6.18 20.86
CA GLN A 227 17.02 -5.88 22.15
C GLN A 227 15.67 -6.57 22.25
N ASP A 228 15.65 -7.62 23.07
CA ASP A 228 14.42 -8.34 23.46
C ASP A 228 13.52 -7.42 24.30
N PHE A 229 12.64 -6.68 23.64
CA PHE A 229 11.55 -5.99 24.31
C PHE A 229 10.39 -6.98 24.45
N HIS A 230 10.28 -7.58 25.64
CA HIS A 230 9.07 -8.30 26.02
C HIS A 230 7.92 -7.28 26.14
N PHE A 231 6.87 -7.50 25.38
CA PHE A 231 5.67 -6.69 25.44
C PHE A 231 4.75 -7.21 26.55
N GLU A 232 4.61 -6.45 27.64
CA GLU A 232 3.63 -6.75 28.68
C GLU A 232 2.27 -6.12 28.29
N LYS A 233 1.27 -6.95 28.03
CA LYS A 233 -0.11 -6.52 27.69
C LYS A 233 -0.73 -5.55 28.71
N SER A 234 -0.27 -5.58 29.95
CA SER A 234 -0.75 -4.74 31.03
C SER A 234 -0.31 -3.27 30.98
N ALA A 235 0.70 -2.92 30.19
CA ALA A 235 1.23 -1.55 30.10
C ALA A 235 0.42 -0.62 29.19
N SER A 236 -0.54 -1.15 28.41
CA SER A 236 -1.29 -0.37 27.41
C SER A 236 -2.49 0.41 27.96
N THR A 237 -2.88 0.20 29.21
CA THR A 237 -4.00 0.91 29.89
C THR A 237 -3.54 1.97 30.89
N GLY A 238 -2.28 2.40 30.81
CA GLY A 238 -1.66 3.35 31.72
C GLY A 238 -2.21 4.77 31.59
N ASN A 239 -2.65 5.27 32.72
CA ASN A 239 -3.11 6.61 33.08
C ASN A 239 -2.21 7.74 32.53
N PRO A 240 -2.76 8.87 32.01
CA PRO A 240 -1.97 9.94 31.38
C PRO A 240 -1.26 10.90 32.37
N ASN A 241 -0.96 10.50 33.61
CA ASN A 241 -0.30 11.34 34.59
C ASN A 241 1.07 10.81 35.02
N ASN A 242 2.06 10.91 34.14
CA ASN A 242 3.45 11.04 34.56
C ASN A 242 4.19 11.99 33.59
N LYS A 243 4.28 13.25 34.07
CA LYS A 243 5.24 14.23 33.58
C LYS A 243 6.54 13.92 34.31
N ASP A 244 7.58 13.62 33.55
CA ASP A 244 8.97 13.98 33.83
C ASP A 244 9.91 13.15 32.92
N ALA A 245 10.44 13.78 31.92
CA ALA A 245 11.83 13.70 31.44
C ALA A 245 11.94 14.37 30.06
N GLU A 246 12.43 15.59 30.11
CA GLU A 246 12.92 16.32 28.94
C GLU A 246 14.20 15.67 28.41
N SER A 247 14.22 15.36 27.11
CA SER A 247 15.45 15.55 26.34
C SER A 247 15.14 15.66 24.84
N HIS A 248 15.64 16.70 24.24
CA HIS A 248 15.49 17.14 22.88
C HIS A 248 15.84 16.08 21.85
N LYS A 249 14.82 15.55 21.17
CA LYS A 249 14.86 15.19 19.74
C LYS A 249 13.40 15.26 19.26
N MET A 250 13.12 16.12 18.30
CA MET A 250 11.81 16.26 17.67
C MET A 250 11.47 15.02 16.81
N SER A 251 11.29 13.89 17.45
CA SER A 251 10.51 12.79 16.92
C SER A 251 9.15 12.84 17.60
N VAL A 252 8.08 13.01 16.85
CA VAL A 252 6.72 12.93 17.39
C VAL A 252 6.50 11.47 17.76
N GLU A 253 6.87 11.10 18.98
CA GLU A 253 6.61 9.78 19.53
C GLU A 253 5.12 9.66 19.81
N SER A 254 4.44 8.86 18.99
CA SER A 254 3.08 8.45 19.28
C SER A 254 3.08 7.38 20.37
N THR A 255 2.06 7.39 21.21
CA THR A 255 1.82 6.31 22.18
C THR A 255 1.48 5.01 21.44
N LEU A 256 1.84 3.87 22.03
CA LEU A 256 1.46 2.55 21.53
C LEU A 256 -0.07 2.41 21.57
N ASN A 257 -0.67 2.03 20.44
CA ASN A 257 -2.11 1.86 20.30
C ASN A 257 -2.46 0.42 19.94
N GLY A 258 -3.34 -0.20 20.74
CA GLY A 258 -3.97 -1.47 20.43
C GLY A 258 -5.15 -1.28 19.47
N ILE A 259 -5.18 -2.05 18.41
CA ILE A 259 -6.30 -2.09 17.46
C ILE A 259 -7.03 -3.41 17.67
N ASN A 260 -8.21 -3.33 18.24
CA ASN A 260 -9.04 -4.51 18.42
C ASN A 260 -9.49 -5.06 17.06
N VAL A 261 -9.25 -6.34 16.83
CA VAL A 261 -9.50 -7.04 15.57
C VAL A 261 -10.98 -6.98 15.17
N ASN A 262 -11.88 -7.04 16.15
CA ASN A 262 -13.33 -7.04 15.91
C ASN A 262 -13.88 -5.64 15.55
N ASN A 263 -13.18 -4.58 15.95
CA ASN A 263 -13.59 -3.19 15.72
C ASN A 263 -13.03 -2.61 14.41
N THR A 264 -12.32 -3.40 13.61
CA THR A 264 -11.85 -2.92 12.31
C THR A 264 -12.99 -2.87 11.30
N PRO A 265 -13.10 -1.78 10.53
CA PRO A 265 -14.11 -1.67 9.48
C PRO A 265 -13.94 -2.81 8.46
N LYS A 266 -15.05 -3.42 8.06
CA LYS A 266 -15.03 -4.41 6.98
C LYS A 266 -14.71 -3.69 5.67
N SER A 267 -13.72 -4.18 4.93
CA SER A 267 -13.48 -3.70 3.58
C SER A 267 -14.70 -4.02 2.71
N ARG A 268 -15.21 -3.04 1.99
CA ARG A 268 -16.29 -3.26 1.02
C ARG A 268 -15.68 -3.47 -0.35
N ARG A 269 -15.95 -4.62 -0.95
CA ARG A 269 -15.78 -4.80 -2.39
C ARG A 269 -16.71 -3.80 -3.09
N LYS A 270 -16.14 -2.82 -3.80
CA LYS A 270 -16.97 -1.96 -4.66
C LYS A 270 -17.58 -2.86 -5.72
N SER A 271 -18.91 -3.12 -5.65
CA SER A 271 -19.59 -3.76 -6.77
C SER A 271 -19.35 -2.88 -7.99
N LEU A 272 -18.88 -3.48 -9.07
CA LEU A 272 -18.77 -2.85 -10.39
C LEU A 272 -20.18 -2.47 -10.87
N LYS A 273 -20.79 -1.45 -10.29
CA LYS A 273 -21.88 -0.75 -10.94
C LYS A 273 -21.25 -0.09 -12.15
N GLN A 274 -21.55 -0.68 -13.31
CA GLN A 274 -21.24 -0.16 -14.63
C GLN A 274 -21.71 1.30 -14.71
N ASN A 275 -20.85 2.24 -14.34
CA ASN A 275 -21.01 3.61 -14.78
C ASN A 275 -20.59 3.68 -16.24
N ARG A 276 -21.57 3.43 -17.13
CA ARG A 276 -21.47 3.50 -18.59
C ARG A 276 -21.27 4.92 -19.11
N HIS A 277 -20.80 5.87 -18.34
CA HIS A 277 -20.51 7.22 -18.83
C HIS A 277 -19.19 7.75 -18.29
N ARG A 278 -18.30 7.93 -19.23
CA ARG A 278 -16.99 8.61 -19.25
C ARG A 278 -15.78 7.67 -19.17
N GLY A 279 -15.12 7.57 -20.34
CA GLY A 279 -13.92 6.78 -20.63
C GLY A 279 -12.63 7.23 -19.93
N LYS A 280 -12.62 7.34 -18.61
CA LYS A 280 -11.39 7.31 -17.83
C LYS A 280 -11.38 5.98 -17.09
N LYS A 281 -10.55 5.04 -17.54
CA LYS A 281 -10.17 3.88 -16.72
C LYS A 281 -9.46 4.41 -15.49
N LEU A 282 -10.20 4.64 -14.40
CA LEU A 282 -9.65 4.87 -13.09
C LEU A 282 -9.05 3.53 -12.62
N LEU A 283 -7.74 3.40 -12.78
CA LEU A 283 -6.91 2.41 -12.08
C LEU A 283 -6.73 2.88 -10.63
N SER A 284 -7.82 3.10 -9.88
CA SER A 284 -7.71 3.41 -8.46
C SER A 284 -7.79 2.12 -7.66
N GLU A 285 -6.67 1.73 -7.10
CA GLU A 285 -6.53 0.69 -6.09
C GLU A 285 -6.83 1.28 -4.71
N ASP A 286 -7.97 1.95 -4.57
CA ASP A 286 -8.35 2.57 -3.32
C ASP A 286 -9.05 1.55 -2.44
N PHE A 287 -8.38 1.12 -1.38
CA PHE A 287 -9.02 0.46 -0.25
C PHE A 287 -9.68 1.54 0.62
N ASP A 288 -10.95 1.82 0.39
CA ASP A 288 -11.72 2.68 1.30
C ASP A 288 -12.06 1.85 2.56
N ILE A 289 -11.33 2.10 3.64
CA ILE A 289 -11.72 1.65 4.96
C ILE A 289 -12.85 2.60 5.41
N GLU A 290 -14.11 2.17 5.23
CA GLU A 290 -15.24 2.93 5.74
C GLU A 290 -15.39 2.66 7.24
N GLU A 291 -15.25 3.69 8.07
CA GLU A 291 -15.71 3.64 9.46
C GLU A 291 -17.24 3.53 9.49
N ASN A 292 -17.79 2.70 10.39
CA ASN A 292 -19.21 2.62 10.67
C ASN A 292 -19.72 4.00 11.13
N VAL A 293 -20.29 4.77 10.21
CA VAL A 293 -21.08 5.95 10.55
C VAL A 293 -22.47 5.44 10.94
N PRO A 294 -22.98 5.74 12.14
CA PRO A 294 -24.33 5.35 12.52
C PRO A 294 -25.35 5.88 11.50
N GLU A 295 -26.31 5.06 11.14
CA GLU A 295 -27.31 5.30 10.09
C GLU A 295 -28.21 6.53 10.31
N ALA A 296 -28.14 7.17 11.46
CA ALA A 296 -29.03 8.26 11.88
C ALA A 296 -28.91 9.56 11.07
N ASN A 297 -27.90 9.75 10.23
CA ASN A 297 -27.67 11.00 9.49
C ASN A 297 -27.93 10.94 7.97
N ARG A 298 -28.58 9.89 7.46
CA ARG A 298 -28.84 9.76 6.02
C ARG A 298 -30.11 10.48 5.51
N ARG A 299 -30.90 11.11 6.36
CA ARG A 299 -32.15 11.80 5.94
C ARG A 299 -32.06 13.30 6.11
N ARG A 300 -31.35 14.01 5.22
CA ARG A 300 -31.68 15.39 4.81
C ARG A 300 -31.14 15.64 3.40
N LYS A 301 -31.83 15.10 2.39
CA LYS A 301 -31.79 15.70 1.05
C LYS A 301 -32.79 16.86 1.06
N PHE A 302 -32.29 18.05 1.04
CA PHE A 302 -33.04 19.25 0.72
C PHE A 302 -33.55 19.14 -0.72
N GLY A 303 -34.85 19.08 -0.88
CA GLY A 303 -35.52 19.39 -2.11
C GLY A 303 -35.47 20.91 -2.33
N GLY A 304 -34.66 21.34 -3.24
CA GLY A 304 -34.68 22.71 -3.77
C GLY A 304 -35.14 22.66 -5.21
N LYS A 305 -36.37 23.09 -5.46
CA LYS A 305 -36.86 23.57 -6.76
C LYS A 305 -36.14 24.90 -7.02
N GLY A 306 -35.62 25.12 -8.21
CA GLY A 306 -35.07 26.42 -8.57
C GLY A 306 -34.51 26.38 -9.96
N ASP A 307 -35.13 26.95 -10.78
CA ASP A 307 -34.98 28.00 -11.80
C ASP A 307 -34.03 27.70 -12.97
N ASN A 308 -34.69 27.57 -14.12
CA ASN A 308 -34.11 27.69 -15.46
C ASN A 308 -33.67 29.13 -15.71
N THR A 309 -32.37 29.41 -15.72
CA THR A 309 -31.83 30.53 -16.48
C THR A 309 -30.75 29.99 -17.42
N LYS A 310 -31.00 30.20 -18.69
CA LYS A 310 -30.07 30.06 -19.82
C LYS A 310 -28.79 30.81 -19.52
N LEU A 311 -27.65 30.17 -19.57
CA LEU A 311 -26.35 30.79 -19.65
C LEU A 311 -25.65 30.30 -20.91
N GLU A 312 -25.23 31.32 -21.67
CA GLU A 312 -24.63 31.32 -22.97
C GLU A 312 -23.31 30.54 -23.06
N ASP A 313 -23.04 30.08 -24.28
CA ASP A 313 -21.87 29.38 -24.75
C ASP A 313 -20.56 30.03 -24.30
N ARG A 314 -19.76 29.29 -23.52
CA ARG A 314 -18.33 29.53 -23.39
C ARG A 314 -17.56 28.48 -24.20
N PRO A 315 -16.52 28.88 -24.94
CA PRO A 315 -15.74 27.94 -25.74
C PRO A 315 -15.05 26.91 -24.85
N GLU A 316 -15.18 25.65 -25.24
CA GLU A 316 -14.51 24.52 -24.64
C GLU A 316 -12.98 24.72 -24.74
N ASN A 317 -12.31 24.81 -23.58
CA ASN A 317 -10.86 24.66 -23.51
C ASN A 317 -10.53 23.18 -23.84
N GLU A 318 -10.10 22.92 -25.04
CA GLU A 318 -9.50 21.65 -25.43
C GLU A 318 -8.23 21.43 -24.59
N GLU A 319 -8.26 20.40 -23.74
CA GLU A 319 -7.05 19.92 -23.06
C GLU A 319 -6.02 19.48 -24.13
N PRO A 320 -4.75 19.87 -24.02
CA PRO A 320 -3.74 19.50 -24.99
C PRO A 320 -3.58 17.99 -25.09
N ASN A 321 -3.79 17.44 -26.25
CA ASN A 321 -3.60 16.02 -26.55
C ASN A 321 -2.10 15.73 -26.69
N PHE A 322 -1.48 15.22 -25.65
CA PHE A 322 -0.05 14.90 -25.56
C PHE A 322 0.43 13.76 -26.50
N ASN A 323 -0.49 13.11 -27.22
CA ASN A 323 -0.16 12.00 -28.15
C ASN A 323 -0.14 12.44 -29.63
N THR A 324 -0.02 13.71 -29.93
CA THR A 324 0.06 14.21 -31.31
C THR A 324 1.50 14.32 -31.78
N ALA A 325 1.75 14.03 -33.06
CA ALA A 325 3.06 14.19 -33.69
C ALA A 325 3.65 15.61 -33.55
N ALA A 326 2.80 16.63 -33.41
CA ALA A 326 3.20 18.01 -33.15
C ALA A 326 3.80 18.20 -31.75
N HIS A 327 3.36 17.44 -30.75
CA HIS A 327 3.91 17.54 -29.41
C HIS A 327 5.27 16.84 -29.30
N HIS A 328 5.45 15.71 -29.99
CA HIS A 328 6.73 15.00 -30.07
C HIS A 328 7.80 15.84 -30.77
N LYS A 329 7.42 16.64 -31.77
CA LYS A 329 8.36 17.50 -32.50
C LYS A 329 8.92 18.63 -31.62
N LYS A 330 8.12 19.20 -30.70
CA LYS A 330 8.56 20.25 -29.77
C LYS A 330 9.52 19.76 -28.67
N GLN A 331 9.54 18.46 -28.35
CA GLN A 331 10.46 17.90 -27.36
C GLN A 331 11.86 17.64 -27.90
N HIS A 332 12.05 17.65 -29.21
CA HIS A 332 13.35 17.41 -29.86
C HIS A 332 14.02 18.68 -30.39
N GLU A 333 13.43 19.85 -30.16
CA GLU A 333 13.97 21.14 -30.56
C GLU A 333 14.52 21.98 -29.39
N ILE A 334 14.85 21.33 -28.24
CA ILE A 334 15.53 21.97 -27.09
C ILE A 334 16.88 21.30 -26.88
#